data_3d1228d4feeaf7ed027f6cec1b83605d
#
_entry.id   3d1228d4feeaf7ed027f6cec1b83605d
#
_cell.length_a   1.000
_cell.length_b   1.000
_cell.length_c   1.000
_cell.angle_alpha   90.00
_cell.angle_beta   90.00
_cell.angle_gamma   90.00
#
_symmetry.space_group_name_H-M   'P 1'
#
loop_
_entity.id
_entity.type
_entity.pdbx_description
1 polymer ?
#
loop_
_entity_poly.entity_id
_entity_poly.type
_entity_poly.pdbx_seq_one_letter_code
_entity_poly.pdbx_strand_id
1 'polypeptide(L)'
;MADWTYQIIDQSGKERKGNIVAESEAEAKNKLKMDGNMVISLTKATALTKEISFSVGGKVKPRDLSVFCRQFTSMVNAGVTILDTLDMLSDQTENKVMAKAIRGVHAEIQKGETLSDGLKKYPNVFPDIMVSMVAAGEASGKIDVAFDRMSAHFEKSAKLNGMIKKAAVYPIIVVIVAIAVVIVMLVKVIPSYSEMFNDLGTELPGITKAVVAMSDFVTGYWYIVIAVIAAIVIAIKLYKQTDSGQMFFGNLARKIPVFGKLNIKTAASNYARTLSTLVYSGLPMIEALGITADTMKNALYKKALKNAREEVSKGVPLSEPITACGLFPPMVSHMTRIGEETGDLEGMLTRLADYYDEEVELATQTVMAAIEPMIILVLALIVGVLVAAVMAPMLSMYQAMDSL
;
A
#
# COMPACT_ATOMS: atom_id res chain seq x y z
N MET A 1 -28.59 12.59 19.07
CA MET A 1 -28.78 11.21 18.60
C MET A 1 -27.73 10.32 19.25
N ALA A 2 -28.09 9.21 19.85
CA ALA A 2 -27.14 8.28 20.50
C ALA A 2 -27.04 6.99 19.67
N ASP A 3 -25.82 6.42 19.61
CA ASP A 3 -25.59 5.12 18.97
C ASP A 3 -25.96 4.01 19.95
N TRP A 4 -26.75 3.04 19.50
CA TRP A 4 -27.19 1.88 20.25
C TRP A 4 -26.71 0.61 19.58
N THR A 5 -26.06 -0.29 20.33
CA THR A 5 -25.70 -1.63 19.86
C THR A 5 -26.81 -2.59 20.19
N TYR A 6 -27.28 -3.31 19.16
CA TYR A 6 -28.38 -4.28 19.31
C TYR A 6 -27.95 -5.71 18.98
N GLN A 7 -28.64 -6.66 19.59
CA GLN A 7 -28.64 -8.06 19.23
C GLN A 7 -30.06 -8.50 18.99
N ILE A 8 -30.36 -8.99 17.79
CA ILE A 8 -31.69 -9.37 17.33
C ILE A 8 -31.69 -10.79 16.76
N ILE A 9 -32.85 -11.41 16.75
CA ILE A 9 -33.14 -12.57 15.89
C ILE A 9 -33.94 -12.05 14.71
N ASP A 10 -33.47 -12.30 13.49
CA ASP A 10 -34.15 -11.94 12.25
C ASP A 10 -35.31 -12.91 11.97
N GLN A 11 -36.17 -12.59 10.98
CA GLN A 11 -37.31 -13.42 10.58
C GLN A 11 -36.91 -14.84 10.14
N SER A 12 -35.63 -15.08 9.82
CA SER A 12 -35.10 -16.39 9.46
C SER A 12 -34.55 -17.18 10.67
N GLY A 13 -34.70 -16.68 11.90
CA GLY A 13 -34.24 -17.31 13.12
C GLY A 13 -32.76 -17.18 13.42
N LYS A 14 -32.02 -16.32 12.67
CA LYS A 14 -30.59 -16.10 12.87
C LYS A 14 -30.33 -14.91 13.78
N GLU A 15 -29.40 -15.08 14.72
CA GLU A 15 -28.91 -13.96 15.52
C GLU A 15 -28.08 -12.99 14.68
N ARG A 16 -28.41 -11.69 14.78
CA ARG A 16 -27.63 -10.59 14.19
C ARG A 16 -27.32 -9.53 15.23
N LYS A 17 -26.11 -9.01 15.16
CA LYS A 17 -25.65 -7.85 15.94
C LYS A 17 -25.42 -6.68 15.00
N GLY A 18 -25.71 -5.46 15.48
CA GLY A 18 -25.49 -4.24 14.70
C GLY A 18 -25.64 -3.00 15.57
N ASN A 19 -25.50 -1.84 14.94
CA ASN A 19 -25.68 -0.55 15.59
C ASN A 19 -26.85 0.20 14.94
N ILE A 20 -27.62 0.91 15.74
CA ILE A 20 -28.72 1.77 15.29
C ILE A 20 -28.63 3.14 15.97
N VAL A 21 -28.87 4.18 15.20
CA VAL A 21 -28.90 5.55 15.72
C VAL A 21 -30.34 5.90 16.10
N ALA A 22 -30.54 6.25 17.37
CA ALA A 22 -31.86 6.69 17.88
C ALA A 22 -31.67 7.70 19.02
N GLU A 23 -32.69 8.51 19.26
CA GLU A 23 -32.67 9.48 20.37
C GLU A 23 -32.90 8.83 21.72
N SER A 24 -33.64 7.71 21.73
CA SER A 24 -33.96 6.95 22.94
C SER A 24 -33.91 5.43 22.71
N GLU A 25 -33.77 4.68 23.81
CA GLU A 25 -33.86 3.21 23.80
C GLU A 25 -35.18 2.70 23.25
N ALA A 26 -36.26 3.37 23.59
CA ALA A 26 -37.63 3.03 23.14
C ALA A 26 -37.77 3.20 21.62
N GLU A 27 -37.19 4.25 21.04
CA GLU A 27 -37.18 4.50 19.60
C GLU A 27 -36.31 3.46 18.85
N ALA A 28 -35.13 3.14 19.37
CA ALA A 28 -34.28 2.10 18.79
C ALA A 28 -34.98 0.74 18.76
N LYS A 29 -35.65 0.39 19.87
CA LYS A 29 -36.40 -0.86 20.01
C LYS A 29 -37.62 -0.93 19.09
N ASN A 30 -38.30 0.18 18.90
CA ASN A 30 -39.45 0.27 17.99
C ASN A 30 -39.00 0.14 16.52
N LYS A 31 -37.95 0.82 16.10
CA LYS A 31 -37.41 0.69 14.75
C LYS A 31 -37.02 -0.76 14.42
N LEU A 32 -36.32 -1.45 15.33
CA LEU A 32 -35.93 -2.85 15.15
C LEU A 32 -37.14 -3.81 15.12
N LYS A 33 -38.20 -3.53 15.88
CA LYS A 33 -39.43 -4.32 15.86
C LYS A 33 -40.29 -4.08 14.60
N MET A 34 -40.28 -2.85 14.06
CA MET A 34 -40.97 -2.55 12.79
C MET A 34 -40.40 -3.33 11.61
N ASP A 35 -39.10 -3.64 11.65
CA ASP A 35 -38.41 -4.48 10.67
C ASP A 35 -38.67 -5.99 10.91
N GLY A 36 -39.58 -6.37 11.80
CA GLY A 36 -39.97 -7.74 12.08
C GLY A 36 -38.94 -8.56 12.87
N ASN A 37 -37.97 -7.89 13.54
CA ASN A 37 -36.93 -8.56 14.30
C ASN A 37 -37.28 -8.69 15.78
N MET A 38 -36.81 -9.78 16.42
CA MET A 38 -36.94 -9.95 17.87
C MET A 38 -35.67 -9.41 18.56
N VAL A 39 -35.81 -8.38 19.39
CA VAL A 39 -34.71 -7.74 20.08
C VAL A 39 -34.31 -8.55 21.32
N ILE A 40 -33.09 -9.08 21.35
CA ILE A 40 -32.53 -9.83 22.49
C ILE A 40 -31.89 -8.85 23.49
N SER A 41 -31.07 -7.96 23.03
CA SER A 41 -30.40 -6.97 23.88
C SER A 41 -30.21 -5.64 23.12
N LEU A 42 -30.27 -4.54 23.87
CA LEU A 42 -30.03 -3.19 23.38
C LEU A 42 -29.22 -2.44 24.45
N THR A 43 -28.05 -1.97 24.08
CA THR A 43 -27.14 -1.26 25.00
C THR A 43 -26.65 0.02 24.34
N LYS A 44 -26.52 1.09 25.14
CA LYS A 44 -25.98 2.35 24.66
C LYS A 44 -24.49 2.17 24.32
N ALA A 45 -24.10 2.49 23.10
CA ALA A 45 -22.71 2.37 22.65
C ALA A 45 -21.83 3.34 23.47
N THR A 46 -20.95 2.78 24.30
CA THR A 46 -19.86 3.52 24.96
C THR A 46 -18.61 3.50 24.09
N ALA A 47 -17.69 4.41 24.32
CA ALA A 47 -16.44 4.51 23.55
C ALA A 47 -15.62 3.20 23.52
N LEU A 48 -15.84 2.30 24.49
CA LEU A 48 -15.23 0.96 24.61
C LEU A 48 -16.04 -0.13 23.89
N THR A 49 -17.36 0.08 23.64
CA THR A 49 -18.25 -0.84 22.92
C THR A 49 -18.51 -0.43 21.47
N LYS A 50 -17.93 0.70 21.02
CA LYS A 50 -17.79 0.94 19.60
C LYS A 50 -16.96 -0.23 19.07
N GLU A 51 -17.64 -1.24 18.52
CA GLU A 51 -16.94 -2.24 17.72
C GLU A 51 -16.10 -1.44 16.73
N ILE A 52 -14.79 -1.37 17.02
CA ILE A 52 -13.83 -1.20 15.96
C ILE A 52 -14.18 -2.37 15.05
N SER A 53 -14.95 -2.10 14.01
CA SER A 53 -15.14 -3.06 12.95
C SER A 53 -13.73 -3.30 12.38
N PHE A 54 -13.00 -4.21 13.03
CA PHE A 54 -11.89 -4.87 12.38
C PHE A 54 -12.55 -5.55 11.19
N SER A 55 -12.57 -4.82 10.09
CA SER A 55 -12.82 -5.39 8.77
C SER A 55 -11.77 -6.46 8.57
N VAL A 56 -12.10 -7.69 8.94
CA VAL A 56 -11.30 -8.90 8.69
C VAL A 56 -11.32 -9.23 7.19
N GLY A 57 -11.62 -8.25 6.35
CA GLY A 57 -11.44 -8.28 4.92
C GLY A 57 -10.19 -7.48 4.58
N GLY A 58 -9.16 -8.15 4.05
CA GLY A 58 -7.92 -7.49 3.63
C GLY A 58 -8.21 -6.34 2.66
N LYS A 59 -7.32 -5.33 2.68
CA LYS A 59 -7.36 -4.20 1.74
C LYS A 59 -7.52 -4.70 0.31
N VAL A 60 -8.45 -4.13 -0.46
CA VAL A 60 -8.67 -4.45 -1.87
C VAL A 60 -7.38 -4.19 -2.66
N LYS A 61 -6.95 -5.17 -3.44
CA LYS A 61 -5.72 -5.13 -4.23
C LYS A 61 -6.04 -4.79 -5.69
N PRO A 62 -5.10 -4.22 -6.47
CA PRO A 62 -5.31 -4.01 -7.90
C PRO A 62 -5.72 -5.27 -8.67
N ARG A 63 -5.27 -6.46 -8.23
CA ARG A 63 -5.68 -7.74 -8.83
C ARG A 63 -7.17 -8.00 -8.65
N ASP A 64 -7.72 -7.69 -7.46
CA ASP A 64 -9.14 -7.89 -7.16
C ASP A 64 -9.99 -7.00 -8.09
N LEU A 65 -9.57 -5.74 -8.27
CA LEU A 65 -10.21 -4.79 -9.18
C LEU A 65 -10.09 -5.21 -10.66
N SER A 66 -8.92 -5.71 -11.09
CA SER A 66 -8.74 -6.20 -12.45
C SER A 66 -9.67 -7.37 -12.76
N VAL A 67 -9.78 -8.35 -11.84
CA VAL A 67 -10.67 -9.51 -12.00
C VAL A 67 -12.13 -9.06 -12.04
N PHE A 68 -12.53 -8.18 -11.13
CA PHE A 68 -13.87 -7.60 -11.10
C PHE A 68 -14.24 -6.92 -12.43
N CYS A 69 -13.37 -6.00 -12.90
CA CYS A 69 -13.61 -5.28 -14.15
C CYS A 69 -13.72 -6.25 -15.33
N ARG A 70 -12.83 -7.25 -15.42
CA ARG A 70 -12.84 -8.25 -16.49
C ARG A 70 -14.12 -9.08 -16.50
N GLN A 71 -14.55 -9.56 -15.33
CA GLN A 71 -15.78 -10.33 -15.19
C GLN A 71 -17.01 -9.47 -15.52
N PHE A 72 -17.01 -8.20 -15.04
CA PHE A 72 -18.08 -7.26 -15.36
C PHE A 72 -18.22 -7.05 -16.86
N THR A 73 -17.10 -6.74 -17.56
CA THR A 73 -17.08 -6.59 -19.03
C THR A 73 -17.60 -7.85 -19.73
N SER A 74 -17.15 -9.03 -19.30
CA SER A 74 -17.56 -10.31 -19.91
C SER A 74 -19.06 -10.55 -19.78
N MET A 75 -19.67 -10.26 -18.64
CA MET A 75 -21.11 -10.44 -18.39
C MET A 75 -21.94 -9.42 -19.17
N VAL A 76 -21.54 -8.15 -19.16
CA VAL A 76 -22.24 -7.10 -19.90
C VAL A 76 -22.18 -7.36 -21.42
N ASN A 77 -21.04 -7.77 -21.94
CA ASN A 77 -20.90 -8.15 -23.37
C ASN A 77 -21.72 -9.40 -23.72
N ALA A 78 -22.01 -10.27 -22.77
CA ALA A 78 -22.91 -11.39 -22.94
C ALA A 78 -24.40 -10.99 -22.84
N GLY A 79 -24.70 -9.71 -22.63
CA GLY A 79 -26.08 -9.19 -22.54
C GLY A 79 -26.71 -9.28 -21.15
N VAL A 80 -25.92 -9.59 -20.12
CA VAL A 80 -26.41 -9.59 -18.74
C VAL A 80 -26.58 -8.13 -18.27
N THR A 81 -27.68 -7.85 -17.56
CA THR A 81 -27.92 -6.49 -17.05
C THR A 81 -26.89 -6.09 -16.02
N ILE A 82 -26.65 -4.77 -15.84
CA ILE A 82 -25.70 -4.24 -14.83
C ILE A 82 -26.09 -4.70 -13.42
N LEU A 83 -27.39 -4.73 -13.11
CA LEU A 83 -27.89 -5.17 -11.81
C LEU A 83 -27.57 -6.65 -11.55
N ASP A 84 -27.93 -7.53 -12.49
CA ASP A 84 -27.65 -8.95 -12.35
C ASP A 84 -26.15 -9.23 -12.30
N THR A 85 -25.38 -8.50 -13.11
CA THR A 85 -23.89 -8.58 -13.11
C THR A 85 -23.33 -8.26 -11.72
N LEU A 86 -23.76 -7.17 -11.09
CA LEU A 86 -23.31 -6.79 -9.75
C LEU A 86 -23.72 -7.78 -8.68
N ASP A 87 -24.94 -8.32 -8.77
CA ASP A 87 -25.43 -9.34 -7.83
C ASP A 87 -24.56 -10.59 -7.90
N MET A 88 -24.37 -11.16 -9.11
CA MET A 88 -23.52 -12.32 -9.32
C MET A 88 -22.08 -12.09 -8.87
N LEU A 89 -21.49 -10.93 -9.19
CA LEU A 89 -20.11 -10.61 -8.81
C LEU A 89 -19.97 -10.40 -7.31
N SER A 90 -21.02 -9.90 -6.61
CA SER A 90 -21.01 -9.76 -5.17
C SER A 90 -20.85 -11.10 -4.44
N ASP A 91 -21.44 -12.16 -5.00
CA ASP A 91 -21.38 -13.51 -4.43
C ASP A 91 -20.11 -14.26 -4.80
N GLN A 92 -19.54 -14.01 -6.00
CA GLN A 92 -18.32 -14.64 -6.48
C GLN A 92 -17.04 -13.99 -5.94
N THR A 93 -17.12 -12.77 -5.39
CA THR A 93 -15.94 -12.01 -4.94
C THR A 93 -15.41 -12.57 -3.61
N GLU A 94 -14.18 -13.12 -3.62
CA GLU A 94 -13.52 -13.67 -2.42
C GLU A 94 -13.23 -12.60 -1.36
N ASN A 95 -12.88 -11.38 -1.78
CA ASN A 95 -12.58 -10.27 -0.87
C ASN A 95 -13.87 -9.73 -0.25
N LYS A 96 -14.10 -10.04 1.02
CA LYS A 96 -15.34 -9.68 1.76
C LYS A 96 -15.61 -8.16 1.79
N VAL A 97 -14.55 -7.32 1.80
CA VAL A 97 -14.71 -5.86 1.77
C VAL A 97 -15.24 -5.42 0.42
N MET A 98 -14.69 -5.99 -0.64
CA MET A 98 -15.11 -5.71 -2.01
C MET A 98 -16.53 -6.25 -2.29
N ALA A 99 -16.81 -7.48 -1.88
CA ALA A 99 -18.14 -8.07 -2.01
C ALA A 99 -19.23 -7.21 -1.33
N LYS A 100 -18.95 -6.70 -0.11
CA LYS A 100 -19.85 -5.79 0.60
C LYS A 100 -20.05 -4.47 -0.15
N ALA A 101 -18.99 -3.92 -0.73
CA ALA A 101 -19.06 -2.68 -1.51
C ALA A 101 -19.89 -2.89 -2.79
N ILE A 102 -19.68 -4.00 -3.51
CA ILE A 102 -20.46 -4.35 -4.72
C ILE A 102 -21.95 -4.47 -4.40
N ARG A 103 -22.32 -5.16 -3.30
CA ARG A 103 -23.72 -5.23 -2.83
C ARG A 103 -24.29 -3.85 -2.52
N GLY A 104 -23.48 -2.99 -1.92
CA GLY A 104 -23.89 -1.61 -1.65
C GLY A 104 -24.13 -0.81 -2.93
N VAL A 105 -23.24 -0.94 -3.94
CA VAL A 105 -23.41 -0.32 -5.26
C VAL A 105 -24.70 -0.85 -5.94
N HIS A 106 -24.91 -2.16 -5.92
CA HIS A 106 -26.14 -2.78 -6.42
C HIS A 106 -27.39 -2.16 -5.80
N ALA A 107 -27.43 -2.00 -4.47
CA ALA A 107 -28.54 -1.40 -3.76
C ALA A 107 -28.76 0.09 -4.12
N GLU A 108 -27.71 0.85 -4.44
CA GLU A 108 -27.84 2.23 -4.88
C GLU A 108 -28.42 2.34 -6.30
N ILE A 109 -27.99 1.47 -7.21
CA ILE A 109 -28.55 1.41 -8.57
C ILE A 109 -30.03 1.01 -8.56
N GLN A 110 -30.43 0.11 -7.68
CA GLN A 110 -31.85 -0.24 -7.48
C GLN A 110 -32.72 0.96 -7.04
N LYS A 111 -32.12 1.96 -6.40
CA LYS A 111 -32.79 3.21 -6.01
C LYS A 111 -32.83 4.24 -7.15
N GLY A 112 -32.22 3.94 -8.29
CA GLY A 112 -32.16 4.83 -9.46
C GLY A 112 -30.90 5.70 -9.54
N GLU A 113 -29.91 5.48 -8.69
CA GLU A 113 -28.61 6.15 -8.78
C GLU A 113 -27.81 5.61 -9.96
N THR A 114 -26.84 6.40 -10.47
CA THR A 114 -25.93 5.95 -11.51
C THR A 114 -24.90 4.95 -10.95
N LEU A 115 -24.30 4.12 -11.80
CA LEU A 115 -23.24 3.19 -11.39
C LEU A 115 -22.03 3.95 -10.81
N SER A 116 -21.63 5.03 -11.46
CA SER A 116 -20.53 5.88 -11.01
C SER A 116 -20.78 6.52 -9.64
N ASP A 117 -22.00 7.02 -9.37
CA ASP A 117 -22.35 7.56 -8.06
C ASP A 117 -22.39 6.47 -6.99
N GLY A 118 -22.87 5.27 -7.33
CA GLY A 118 -22.83 4.11 -6.45
C GLY A 118 -21.39 3.73 -6.08
N LEU A 119 -20.47 3.66 -7.04
CA LEU A 119 -19.04 3.37 -6.81
C LEU A 119 -18.38 4.44 -5.96
N LYS A 120 -18.69 5.71 -6.16
CA LYS A 120 -18.13 6.86 -5.43
C LYS A 120 -18.39 6.81 -3.93
N LYS A 121 -19.45 6.13 -3.49
CA LYS A 121 -19.76 5.93 -2.06
C LYS A 121 -18.79 5.02 -1.34
N TYR A 122 -17.93 4.26 -2.09
CA TYR A 122 -16.97 3.31 -1.55
C TYR A 122 -15.51 3.64 -1.96
N PRO A 123 -14.96 4.81 -1.59
CA PRO A 123 -13.64 5.29 -2.07
C PRO A 123 -12.47 4.42 -1.60
N ASN A 124 -12.64 3.66 -0.51
CA ASN A 124 -11.63 2.71 -0.03
C ASN A 124 -11.54 1.42 -0.88
N VAL A 125 -12.53 1.17 -1.73
CA VAL A 125 -12.65 0.00 -2.62
C VAL A 125 -12.44 0.41 -4.06
N PHE A 126 -13.15 1.42 -4.52
CA PHE A 126 -13.13 1.90 -5.90
C PHE A 126 -12.37 3.22 -5.98
N PRO A 127 -11.17 3.24 -6.59
CA PRO A 127 -10.36 4.45 -6.74
C PRO A 127 -11.04 5.48 -7.68
N ASP A 128 -10.72 6.77 -7.50
CA ASP A 128 -11.28 7.86 -8.28
C ASP A 128 -11.11 7.68 -9.79
N ILE A 129 -9.99 7.11 -10.25
CA ILE A 129 -9.80 6.78 -11.67
C ILE A 129 -10.88 5.84 -12.20
N MET A 130 -11.30 4.83 -11.41
CA MET A 130 -12.35 3.91 -11.81
C MET A 130 -13.71 4.59 -11.85
N VAL A 131 -14.01 5.40 -10.83
CA VAL A 131 -15.27 6.18 -10.76
C VAL A 131 -15.40 7.10 -11.97
N SER A 132 -14.35 7.86 -12.29
CA SER A 132 -14.36 8.81 -13.42
C SER A 132 -14.44 8.09 -14.78
N MET A 133 -13.76 6.96 -14.94
CA MET A 133 -13.84 6.15 -16.15
C MET A 133 -15.25 5.59 -16.36
N VAL A 134 -15.87 5.10 -15.27
CA VAL A 134 -17.24 4.58 -15.34
C VAL A 134 -18.23 5.70 -15.62
N ALA A 135 -18.07 6.88 -15.00
CA ALA A 135 -18.91 8.05 -15.30
C ALA A 135 -18.83 8.48 -16.78
N ALA A 136 -17.63 8.51 -17.36
CA ALA A 136 -17.45 8.77 -18.79
C ALA A 136 -18.09 7.67 -19.66
N GLY A 137 -17.97 6.39 -19.26
CA GLY A 137 -18.60 5.25 -19.91
C GLY A 137 -20.12 5.32 -19.87
N GLU A 138 -20.71 5.71 -18.73
CA GLU A 138 -22.15 5.92 -18.59
C GLU A 138 -22.66 7.04 -19.49
N ALA A 139 -21.97 8.21 -19.46
CA ALA A 139 -22.34 9.37 -20.27
C ALA A 139 -22.26 9.09 -21.78
N SER A 140 -21.34 8.25 -22.21
CA SER A 140 -21.16 7.87 -23.63
C SER A 140 -21.88 6.57 -24.04
N GLY A 141 -22.50 5.85 -23.12
CA GLY A 141 -23.12 4.53 -23.34
C GLY A 141 -22.11 3.40 -23.59
N LYS A 142 -20.83 3.57 -23.23
CA LYS A 142 -19.72 2.64 -23.44
C LYS A 142 -19.14 2.13 -22.13
N ILE A 143 -20.00 1.65 -21.25
CA ILE A 143 -19.60 1.14 -19.92
C ILE A 143 -18.66 -0.07 -20.06
N ASP A 144 -18.93 -0.96 -21.00
CA ASP A 144 -18.12 -2.13 -21.33
C ASP A 144 -16.68 -1.76 -21.67
N VAL A 145 -16.48 -0.74 -22.50
CA VAL A 145 -15.15 -0.21 -22.85
C VAL A 145 -14.45 0.40 -21.64
N ALA A 146 -15.18 1.12 -20.79
CA ALA A 146 -14.62 1.71 -19.56
C ALA A 146 -14.10 0.62 -18.61
N PHE A 147 -14.88 -0.43 -18.37
CA PHE A 147 -14.47 -1.55 -17.52
C PHE A 147 -13.34 -2.39 -18.15
N ASP A 148 -13.32 -2.59 -19.46
CA ASP A 148 -12.23 -3.30 -20.13
C ASP A 148 -10.90 -2.55 -19.95
N ARG A 149 -10.90 -1.22 -20.15
CA ARG A 149 -9.73 -0.36 -19.92
C ARG A 149 -9.29 -0.37 -18.45
N MET A 150 -10.23 -0.34 -17.51
CA MET A 150 -9.92 -0.45 -16.10
C MET A 150 -9.35 -1.83 -15.75
N SER A 151 -9.85 -2.90 -16.36
CA SER A 151 -9.28 -4.24 -16.21
C SER A 151 -7.81 -4.26 -16.62
N ALA A 152 -7.47 -3.75 -17.80
CA ALA A 152 -6.10 -3.67 -18.29
C ALA A 152 -5.20 -2.77 -17.40
N HIS A 153 -5.72 -1.61 -16.97
CA HIS A 153 -5.01 -0.69 -16.06
C HIS A 153 -4.65 -1.37 -14.74
N PHE A 154 -5.62 -2.02 -14.09
CA PHE A 154 -5.39 -2.68 -12.81
C PHE A 154 -4.55 -3.96 -12.96
N GLU A 155 -4.64 -4.67 -14.07
CA GLU A 155 -3.78 -5.83 -14.36
C GLU A 155 -2.30 -5.43 -14.44
N LYS A 156 -1.99 -4.39 -15.20
CA LYS A 156 -0.62 -3.84 -15.29
C LYS A 156 -0.14 -3.36 -13.91
N SER A 157 -0.98 -2.64 -13.17
CA SER A 157 -0.68 -2.21 -11.81
C SER A 157 -0.45 -3.40 -10.85
N ALA A 158 -1.23 -4.48 -10.98
CA ALA A 158 -1.07 -5.70 -10.21
C ALA A 158 0.25 -6.42 -10.54
N LYS A 159 0.59 -6.50 -11.84
CA LYS A 159 1.86 -7.09 -12.32
C LYS A 159 3.05 -6.36 -11.71
N LEU A 160 3.12 -5.03 -11.84
CA LEU A 160 4.21 -4.21 -11.29
C LEU A 160 4.34 -4.35 -9.76
N ASN A 161 3.22 -4.23 -9.04
CA ASN A 161 3.23 -4.40 -7.59
C ASN A 161 3.62 -5.84 -7.19
N GLY A 162 3.21 -6.83 -7.96
CA GLY A 162 3.54 -8.25 -7.75
C GLY A 162 5.03 -8.52 -7.91
N MET A 163 5.66 -7.96 -8.94
CA MET A 163 7.11 -8.10 -9.18
C MET A 163 7.92 -7.54 -8.02
N ILE A 164 7.62 -6.30 -7.61
CA ILE A 164 8.31 -5.65 -6.47
C ILE A 164 8.16 -6.47 -5.18
N LYS A 165 6.94 -6.99 -4.92
CA LYS A 165 6.71 -7.82 -3.72
C LYS A 165 7.45 -9.15 -3.75
N LYS A 166 7.39 -9.87 -4.89
CA LYS A 166 8.10 -11.15 -5.05
C LYS A 166 9.60 -10.97 -4.85
N ALA A 167 10.14 -9.92 -5.43
CA ALA A 167 11.54 -9.60 -5.34
C ALA A 167 12.00 -9.29 -3.89
N ALA A 168 11.13 -8.70 -3.06
CA ALA A 168 11.44 -8.38 -1.66
C ALA A 168 11.38 -9.60 -0.71
N VAL A 169 10.83 -10.74 -1.11
CA VAL A 169 10.64 -11.91 -0.22
C VAL A 169 11.98 -12.47 0.25
N TYR A 170 12.92 -12.72 -0.68
CA TYR A 170 14.23 -13.28 -0.34
C TYR A 170 15.01 -12.38 0.64
N PRO A 171 15.20 -11.07 0.38
CA PRO A 171 15.83 -10.15 1.32
C PRO A 171 15.19 -10.18 2.72
N ILE A 172 13.87 -10.19 2.80
CA ILE A 172 13.15 -10.18 4.08
C ILE A 172 13.46 -11.47 4.87
N ILE A 173 13.41 -12.64 4.21
CA ILE A 173 13.71 -13.92 4.86
C ILE A 173 15.14 -13.93 5.41
N VAL A 174 16.12 -13.49 4.59
CA VAL A 174 17.52 -13.46 5.02
C VAL A 174 17.73 -12.54 6.22
N VAL A 175 17.11 -11.35 6.22
CA VAL A 175 17.18 -10.41 7.35
C VAL A 175 16.54 -11.01 8.61
N ILE A 176 15.39 -11.70 8.49
CA ILE A 176 14.75 -12.36 9.64
C ILE A 176 15.65 -13.43 10.23
N VAL A 177 16.25 -14.29 9.39
CA VAL A 177 17.16 -15.33 9.83
C VAL A 177 18.41 -14.74 10.50
N ALA A 178 18.97 -13.68 9.91
CA ALA A 178 20.11 -12.97 10.48
C ALA A 178 19.81 -12.40 11.87
N ILE A 179 18.67 -11.73 12.02
CA ILE A 179 18.22 -11.21 13.32
C ILE A 179 18.03 -12.35 14.32
N ALA A 180 17.44 -13.47 13.92
CA ALA A 180 17.26 -14.63 14.79
C ALA A 180 18.60 -15.19 15.29
N VAL A 181 19.60 -15.33 14.40
CA VAL A 181 20.96 -15.79 14.76
C VAL A 181 21.61 -14.79 15.74
N VAL A 182 21.53 -13.49 15.48
CA VAL A 182 22.09 -12.48 16.38
C VAL A 182 21.43 -12.54 17.75
N ILE A 183 20.12 -12.71 17.84
CA ILE A 183 19.39 -12.83 19.10
C ILE A 183 19.86 -14.08 19.87
N VAL A 184 19.97 -15.23 19.21
CA VAL A 184 20.45 -16.47 19.85
C VAL A 184 21.87 -16.30 20.38
N MET A 185 22.75 -15.66 19.61
CA MET A 185 24.13 -15.39 20.05
C MET A 185 24.16 -14.46 21.26
N LEU A 186 23.40 -13.37 21.25
CA LEU A 186 23.37 -12.41 22.37
C LEU A 186 22.67 -12.98 23.61
N VAL A 187 21.63 -13.82 23.48
CA VAL A 187 20.85 -14.28 24.63
C VAL A 187 21.43 -15.55 25.26
N LYS A 188 22.06 -16.43 24.46
CA LYS A 188 22.57 -17.72 24.94
C LYS A 188 24.09 -17.83 24.92
N VAL A 189 24.72 -17.52 23.79
CA VAL A 189 26.13 -17.82 23.61
C VAL A 189 27.04 -16.83 24.37
N ILE A 190 26.79 -15.54 24.22
CA ILE A 190 27.62 -14.51 24.88
C ILE A 190 27.56 -14.56 26.41
N PRO A 191 26.40 -14.72 27.06
CA PRO A 191 26.31 -14.86 28.52
C PRO A 191 27.09 -16.08 29.03
N SER A 192 26.98 -17.23 28.38
CA SER A 192 27.71 -18.46 28.79
C SER A 192 29.24 -18.26 28.76
N TYR A 193 29.76 -17.50 27.79
CA TYR A 193 31.18 -17.14 27.77
C TYR A 193 31.53 -16.14 28.89
N SER A 194 30.66 -15.17 29.18
CA SER A 194 30.86 -14.20 30.26
C SER A 194 30.94 -14.88 31.65
N GLU A 195 30.07 -15.84 31.93
CA GLU A 195 30.08 -16.65 33.16
C GLU A 195 31.38 -17.44 33.25
N MET A 196 31.80 -18.15 32.20
CA MET A 196 33.03 -18.93 32.20
C MET A 196 34.29 -18.08 32.46
N PHE A 197 34.34 -16.85 31.96
CA PHE A 197 35.48 -15.92 32.21
C PHE A 197 35.49 -15.34 33.63
N ASN A 198 34.31 -15.07 34.19
CA ASN A 198 34.18 -14.64 35.58
C ASN A 198 34.66 -15.74 36.54
N ASP A 199 34.35 -17.02 36.25
CA ASP A 199 34.79 -18.16 37.07
C ASP A 199 36.32 -18.35 37.03
N LEU A 200 36.97 -17.96 35.91
CA LEU A 200 38.42 -18.01 35.74
C LEU A 200 39.16 -16.78 36.29
N GLY A 201 38.43 -15.78 36.77
CA GLY A 201 39.02 -14.57 37.32
C GLY A 201 39.80 -13.70 36.32
N THR A 202 39.57 -13.85 35.02
CA THR A 202 40.27 -13.14 33.94
C THR A 202 39.40 -12.04 33.37
N GLU A 203 40.01 -10.91 33.01
CA GLU A 203 39.25 -9.81 32.37
C GLU A 203 38.91 -10.13 30.92
N LEU A 204 37.66 -9.79 30.54
CA LEU A 204 37.20 -9.92 29.15
C LEU A 204 37.90 -8.91 28.23
N PRO A 205 38.28 -9.30 27.00
CA PRO A 205 38.78 -8.39 25.98
C PRO A 205 37.76 -7.30 25.63
N GLY A 206 38.24 -6.10 25.20
CA GLY A 206 37.39 -4.94 24.96
C GLY A 206 36.24 -5.15 23.99
N ILE A 207 36.45 -5.92 22.90
CA ILE A 207 35.39 -6.26 21.95
C ILE A 207 34.32 -7.11 22.62
N THR A 208 34.73 -8.11 23.42
CA THR A 208 33.80 -8.98 24.14
C THR A 208 33.04 -8.21 25.21
N LYS A 209 33.71 -7.30 25.98
CA LYS A 209 33.02 -6.41 26.94
C LYS A 209 31.93 -5.57 26.26
N ALA A 210 32.18 -5.04 25.06
CA ALA A 210 31.18 -4.27 24.31
C ALA A 210 29.98 -5.14 23.86
N VAL A 211 30.24 -6.36 23.39
CA VAL A 211 29.16 -7.27 22.97
C VAL A 211 28.39 -7.82 24.15
N VAL A 212 29.05 -8.09 25.29
CA VAL A 212 28.37 -8.47 26.55
C VAL A 212 27.50 -7.33 27.06
N ALA A 213 28.00 -6.09 27.10
CA ALA A 213 27.18 -4.94 27.48
C ALA A 213 25.95 -4.75 26.58
N MET A 214 26.08 -5.01 25.28
CA MET A 214 24.95 -4.99 24.33
C MET A 214 23.99 -6.16 24.60
N SER A 215 24.50 -7.34 24.93
CA SER A 215 23.70 -8.51 25.33
C SER A 215 22.89 -8.23 26.59
N ASP A 216 23.52 -7.71 27.63
CA ASP A 216 22.87 -7.36 28.91
C ASP A 216 21.81 -6.28 28.72
N PHE A 217 22.10 -5.29 27.86
CA PHE A 217 21.13 -4.27 27.50
C PHE A 217 19.91 -4.87 26.77
N VAL A 218 20.14 -5.74 25.79
CA VAL A 218 19.05 -6.36 25.02
C VAL A 218 18.26 -7.33 25.89
N THR A 219 18.89 -8.13 26.71
CA THR A 219 18.21 -9.11 27.58
C THR A 219 17.50 -8.47 28.76
N GLY A 220 18.11 -7.46 29.41
CA GLY A 220 17.54 -6.75 30.54
C GLY A 220 16.47 -5.71 30.17
N TYR A 221 16.62 -5.08 29.01
CA TYR A 221 15.78 -3.94 28.58
C TYR A 221 15.07 -4.19 27.25
N TRP A 222 14.81 -5.45 26.88
CA TRP A 222 14.16 -5.79 25.62
C TRP A 222 12.84 -5.04 25.37
N TYR A 223 12.05 -4.79 26.45
CA TYR A 223 10.80 -4.04 26.37
C TYR A 223 11.05 -2.56 26.03
N ILE A 224 12.15 -1.97 26.52
CA ILE A 224 12.55 -0.59 26.15
C ILE A 224 12.96 -0.55 24.68
N VAL A 225 13.73 -1.54 24.21
CA VAL A 225 14.13 -1.64 22.79
C VAL A 225 12.90 -1.70 21.89
N ILE A 226 11.92 -2.54 22.23
CA ILE A 226 10.65 -2.62 21.48
C ILE A 226 9.87 -1.31 21.56
N ALA A 227 9.80 -0.67 22.74
CA ALA A 227 9.10 0.60 22.92
C ALA A 227 9.75 1.72 22.10
N VAL A 228 11.08 1.81 22.06
CA VAL A 228 11.83 2.79 21.26
C VAL A 228 11.60 2.54 19.76
N ILE A 229 11.70 1.30 19.30
CA ILE A 229 11.41 0.96 17.89
C ILE A 229 9.97 1.34 17.54
N ALA A 230 9.01 1.00 18.39
CA ALA A 230 7.61 1.37 18.18
C ALA A 230 7.42 2.89 18.14
N ALA A 231 8.05 3.63 19.04
CA ALA A 231 8.01 5.09 19.08
C ALA A 231 8.60 5.72 17.81
N ILE A 232 9.76 5.20 17.33
CA ILE A 232 10.38 5.65 16.08
C ILE A 232 9.46 5.36 14.87
N VAL A 233 8.86 4.18 14.79
CA VAL A 233 7.92 3.81 13.71
C VAL A 233 6.69 4.72 13.74
N ILE A 234 6.14 5.01 14.92
CA ILE A 234 5.01 5.92 15.09
C ILE A 234 5.41 7.34 14.69
N ALA A 235 6.54 7.84 15.17
CA ALA A 235 7.05 9.16 14.82
C ALA A 235 7.25 9.32 13.30
N ILE A 236 7.86 8.33 12.64
CA ILE A 236 8.02 8.32 11.18
C ILE A 236 6.65 8.32 10.48
N LYS A 237 5.68 7.53 10.96
CA LYS A 237 4.33 7.51 10.38
C LYS A 237 3.62 8.85 10.54
N LEU A 238 3.68 9.46 11.70
CA LEU A 238 3.09 10.77 11.97
C LEU A 238 3.76 11.86 11.12
N TYR A 239 5.09 11.85 11.06
CA TYR A 239 5.83 12.81 10.22
C TYR A 239 5.51 12.65 8.73
N LYS A 240 5.35 11.41 8.23
CA LYS A 240 4.91 11.14 6.85
C LYS A 240 3.49 11.62 6.53
N GLN A 241 2.66 11.89 7.51
CA GLN A 241 1.32 12.46 7.30
C GLN A 241 1.34 13.98 7.12
N THR A 242 2.41 14.66 7.55
CA THR A 242 2.57 16.10 7.38
C THR A 242 3.07 16.42 5.95
N ASP A 243 2.68 17.57 5.40
CA ASP A 243 3.11 18.00 4.06
C ASP A 243 4.64 18.07 3.93
N SER A 244 5.30 18.64 4.97
CA SER A 244 6.77 18.70 5.01
C SER A 244 7.41 17.31 5.03
N GLY A 245 6.85 16.37 5.78
CA GLY A 245 7.33 14.99 5.84
C GLY A 245 7.13 14.27 4.52
N GLN A 246 5.98 14.41 3.86
CA GLN A 246 5.73 13.84 2.54
C GLN A 246 6.72 14.34 1.50
N MET A 247 7.02 15.65 1.50
CA MET A 247 8.01 16.26 0.60
C MET A 247 9.42 15.78 0.91
N PHE A 248 9.81 15.69 2.18
CA PHE A 248 11.13 15.20 2.60
C PHE A 248 11.36 13.75 2.17
N PHE A 249 10.43 12.83 2.52
CA PHE A 249 10.52 11.43 2.12
C PHE A 249 10.39 11.23 0.61
N GLY A 250 9.58 12.04 -0.07
CA GLY A 250 9.46 12.03 -1.52
C GLY A 250 10.79 12.37 -2.20
N ASN A 251 11.49 13.38 -1.70
CA ASN A 251 12.80 13.79 -2.22
C ASN A 251 13.90 12.77 -1.89
N LEU A 252 13.89 12.24 -0.66
CA LEU A 252 14.81 11.19 -0.23
C LEU A 252 14.67 9.94 -1.11
N ALA A 253 13.44 9.47 -1.35
CA ALA A 253 13.16 8.31 -2.18
C ALA A 253 13.68 8.45 -3.63
N ARG A 254 13.80 9.69 -4.14
CA ARG A 254 14.37 9.98 -5.47
C ARG A 254 15.90 9.99 -5.46
N LYS A 255 16.52 10.44 -4.36
CA LYS A 255 17.98 10.63 -4.25
C LYS A 255 18.75 9.36 -3.88
N ILE A 256 18.08 8.36 -3.27
CA ILE A 256 18.76 7.11 -2.89
C ILE A 256 19.27 6.41 -4.16
N PRO A 257 20.57 6.07 -4.24
CA PRO A 257 21.13 5.37 -5.40
C PRO A 257 20.37 4.06 -5.63
N VAL A 258 20.22 3.63 -6.87
CA VAL A 258 19.47 2.44 -7.32
C VAL A 258 17.96 2.58 -7.15
N PHE A 259 17.45 2.83 -5.93
CA PHE A 259 16.01 3.02 -5.64
C PHE A 259 15.43 4.29 -6.26
N GLY A 260 16.23 5.36 -6.37
CA GLY A 260 15.78 6.62 -6.97
C GLY A 260 15.42 6.44 -8.45
N LYS A 261 16.24 5.69 -9.20
CA LYS A 261 15.94 5.38 -10.61
C LYS A 261 14.64 4.60 -10.76
N LEU A 262 14.41 3.59 -9.92
CA LEU A 262 13.15 2.83 -9.89
C LEU A 262 11.95 3.73 -9.56
N ASN A 263 12.09 4.64 -8.59
CA ASN A 263 11.02 5.57 -8.20
C ASN A 263 10.64 6.52 -9.34
N ILE A 264 11.63 7.08 -10.04
CA ILE A 264 11.44 7.98 -11.18
C ILE A 264 10.74 7.24 -12.33
N LYS A 265 11.20 6.05 -12.72
CA LYS A 265 10.62 5.23 -13.78
C LYS A 265 9.18 4.80 -13.44
N THR A 266 8.94 4.41 -12.19
CA THR A 266 7.59 4.06 -11.71
C THR A 266 6.65 5.26 -11.76
N ALA A 267 7.11 6.45 -11.41
CA ALA A 267 6.30 7.67 -11.51
C ALA A 267 5.97 8.02 -12.96
N ALA A 268 6.93 7.87 -13.88
CA ALA A 268 6.72 8.08 -15.32
C ALA A 268 5.72 7.07 -15.93
N SER A 269 5.86 5.78 -15.58
CA SER A 269 4.90 4.74 -16.00
C SER A 269 3.49 5.04 -15.48
N ASN A 270 3.33 5.35 -14.19
CA ASN A 270 2.02 5.67 -13.60
C ASN A 270 1.40 6.92 -14.22
N TYR A 271 2.18 7.99 -14.44
CA TYR A 271 1.73 9.20 -15.13
C TYR A 271 1.20 8.88 -16.53
N ALA A 272 2.04 8.25 -17.35
CA ALA A 272 1.69 7.98 -18.74
C ALA A 272 0.48 7.05 -18.85
N ARG A 273 0.45 5.96 -18.07
CA ARG A 273 -0.64 4.99 -18.08
C ARG A 273 -1.96 5.56 -17.58
N THR A 274 -1.93 6.29 -16.48
CA THR A 274 -3.15 6.89 -15.94
C THR A 274 -3.70 7.94 -16.88
N LEU A 275 -2.84 8.83 -17.37
CA LEU A 275 -3.26 9.91 -18.25
C LEU A 275 -3.74 9.39 -19.61
N SER A 276 -3.03 8.41 -20.22
CA SER A 276 -3.48 7.80 -21.49
C SER A 276 -4.86 7.16 -21.35
N THR A 277 -5.08 6.44 -20.25
CA THR A 277 -6.37 5.79 -19.98
C THR A 277 -7.52 6.79 -19.87
N LEU A 278 -7.29 7.91 -19.16
CA LEU A 278 -8.30 8.96 -18.96
C LEU A 278 -8.57 9.76 -20.23
N VAL A 279 -7.51 10.11 -20.98
CA VAL A 279 -7.64 10.82 -22.27
C VAL A 279 -8.37 9.96 -23.30
N TYR A 280 -8.09 8.67 -23.36
CA TYR A 280 -8.80 7.72 -24.24
C TYR A 280 -10.31 7.71 -23.97
N SER A 281 -10.74 7.81 -22.72
CA SER A 281 -12.15 7.86 -22.36
C SER A 281 -12.84 9.20 -22.63
N GLY A 282 -12.10 10.17 -23.18
CA GLY A 282 -12.64 11.48 -23.52
C GLY A 282 -12.78 12.43 -22.35
N LEU A 283 -12.15 12.13 -21.19
CA LEU A 283 -12.16 13.08 -20.07
C LEU A 283 -11.41 14.37 -20.45
N PRO A 284 -11.92 15.54 -20.05
CA PRO A 284 -11.19 16.79 -20.22
C PRO A 284 -9.80 16.74 -19.58
N MET A 285 -8.79 17.29 -20.27
CA MET A 285 -7.39 17.25 -19.83
C MET A 285 -7.18 17.74 -18.39
N ILE A 286 -7.87 18.80 -17.99
CA ILE A 286 -7.77 19.39 -16.64
C ILE A 286 -8.24 18.38 -15.57
N GLU A 287 -9.32 17.64 -15.84
CA GLU A 287 -9.84 16.62 -14.95
C GLU A 287 -8.93 15.40 -14.92
N ALA A 288 -8.51 14.93 -16.09
CA ALA A 288 -7.57 13.80 -16.23
C ALA A 288 -6.25 14.04 -15.48
N LEU A 289 -5.70 15.27 -15.53
CA LEU A 289 -4.51 15.64 -14.77
C LEU A 289 -4.75 15.65 -13.26
N GLY A 290 -5.92 16.10 -12.81
CA GLY A 290 -6.30 16.05 -11.39
C GLY A 290 -6.31 14.62 -10.84
N ILE A 291 -7.00 13.71 -11.54
CA ILE A 291 -7.07 12.30 -11.18
C ILE A 291 -5.69 11.65 -11.25
N THR A 292 -4.92 11.94 -12.31
CA THR A 292 -3.54 11.44 -12.46
C THR A 292 -2.67 11.89 -11.28
N ALA A 293 -2.76 13.15 -10.86
CA ALA A 293 -2.03 13.66 -9.69
C ALA A 293 -2.40 12.89 -8.41
N ASP A 294 -3.68 12.58 -8.21
CA ASP A 294 -4.15 11.88 -7.01
C ASP A 294 -3.73 10.41 -6.97
N THR A 295 -3.46 9.77 -8.12
CA THR A 295 -2.88 8.42 -8.19
C THR A 295 -1.39 8.36 -7.85
N MET A 296 -0.68 9.50 -7.84
CA MET A 296 0.76 9.54 -7.54
C MET A 296 1.03 9.24 -6.07
N LYS A 297 1.85 8.21 -5.81
CA LYS A 297 2.25 7.80 -4.44
C LYS A 297 3.24 8.78 -3.80
N ASN A 298 4.06 9.44 -4.60
CA ASN A 298 5.07 10.38 -4.14
C ASN A 298 4.54 11.82 -4.23
N ALA A 299 4.53 12.53 -3.11
CA ALA A 299 3.99 13.87 -2.99
C ALA A 299 4.63 14.91 -3.92
N LEU A 300 5.91 14.73 -4.31
CA LEU A 300 6.58 15.61 -5.27
C LEU A 300 5.88 15.58 -6.64
N TYR A 301 5.64 14.39 -7.17
CA TYR A 301 4.96 14.22 -8.45
C TYR A 301 3.49 14.64 -8.37
N LYS A 302 2.82 14.32 -7.25
CA LYS A 302 1.44 14.78 -7.00
C LYS A 302 1.35 16.30 -7.07
N LYS A 303 2.24 17.01 -6.36
CA LYS A 303 2.28 18.48 -6.37
C LYS A 303 2.63 19.03 -7.75
N ALA A 304 3.62 18.44 -8.42
CA ALA A 304 4.01 18.87 -9.78
C ALA A 304 2.87 18.76 -10.79
N LEU A 305 2.11 17.65 -10.75
CA LEU A 305 0.96 17.46 -11.64
C LEU A 305 -0.22 18.38 -11.28
N LYS A 306 -0.42 18.69 -9.99
CA LYS A 306 -1.42 19.72 -9.61
C LYS A 306 -1.05 21.09 -10.12
N ASN A 307 0.22 21.49 -10.03
CA ASN A 307 0.70 22.73 -10.61
C ASN A 307 0.57 22.71 -12.16
N ALA A 308 0.94 21.58 -12.81
CA ALA A 308 0.76 21.44 -14.26
C ALA A 308 -0.71 21.60 -14.67
N ARG A 309 -1.65 21.03 -13.89
CA ARG A 309 -3.08 21.21 -14.10
C ARG A 309 -3.49 22.70 -14.09
N GLU A 310 -2.95 23.48 -13.15
CA GLU A 310 -3.23 24.93 -13.07
C GLU A 310 -2.68 25.68 -14.28
N GLU A 311 -1.48 25.35 -14.77
CA GLU A 311 -0.91 25.97 -15.97
C GLU A 311 -1.68 25.57 -17.23
N VAL A 312 -2.05 24.31 -17.39
CA VAL A 312 -2.89 23.84 -18.49
C VAL A 312 -4.27 24.51 -18.48
N SER A 313 -4.84 24.79 -17.31
CA SER A 313 -6.10 25.53 -17.20
C SER A 313 -6.02 26.98 -17.73
N LYS A 314 -4.81 27.56 -17.79
CA LYS A 314 -4.52 28.88 -18.39
C LYS A 314 -4.19 28.79 -19.88
N GLY A 315 -4.24 27.59 -20.47
CA GLY A 315 -3.95 27.36 -21.89
C GLY A 315 -2.48 27.05 -22.20
N VAL A 316 -1.63 26.80 -21.18
CA VAL A 316 -0.23 26.39 -21.39
C VAL A 316 -0.21 24.92 -21.83
N PRO A 317 0.56 24.57 -22.90
CA PRO A 317 0.72 23.18 -23.30
C PRO A 317 1.28 22.31 -22.15
N LEU A 318 0.75 21.09 -21.96
CA LEU A 318 1.11 20.20 -20.85
C LEU A 318 2.62 19.85 -20.82
N SER A 319 3.23 19.75 -22.00
CA SER A 319 4.67 19.45 -22.12
C SER A 319 5.58 20.49 -21.45
N GLU A 320 5.15 21.74 -21.35
CA GLU A 320 5.92 22.82 -20.72
C GLU A 320 6.01 22.66 -19.19
N PRO A 321 4.92 22.60 -18.42
CA PRO A 321 5.00 22.40 -16.97
C PRO A 321 5.60 21.05 -16.59
N ILE A 322 5.44 20.00 -17.40
CA ILE A 322 6.12 18.71 -17.19
C ILE A 322 7.63 18.87 -17.34
N THR A 323 8.11 19.65 -18.34
CA THR A 323 9.54 19.94 -18.49
C THR A 323 10.06 20.79 -17.32
N ALA A 324 9.33 21.85 -16.98
CA ALA A 324 9.72 22.81 -15.96
C ALA A 324 9.84 22.20 -14.56
N CYS A 325 9.05 21.17 -14.22
CA CYS A 325 9.11 20.54 -12.91
C CYS A 325 10.41 19.74 -12.67
N GLY A 326 11.13 19.30 -13.73
CA GLY A 326 12.41 18.57 -13.64
C GLY A 326 12.36 17.26 -12.86
N LEU A 327 11.17 16.69 -12.66
CA LEU A 327 10.97 15.45 -11.91
C LEU A 327 10.89 14.21 -12.80
N PHE A 328 10.41 14.37 -14.02
CA PHE A 328 10.27 13.31 -14.99
C PHE A 328 11.49 13.19 -15.92
N PRO A 329 11.77 12.01 -16.47
CA PRO A 329 12.77 11.87 -17.53
C PRO A 329 12.39 12.70 -18.77
N PRO A 330 13.40 13.19 -19.56
CA PRO A 330 13.13 14.03 -20.74
C PRO A 330 12.19 13.41 -21.76
N MET A 331 12.20 12.09 -21.91
CA MET A 331 11.30 11.38 -22.83
C MET A 331 9.81 11.64 -22.51
N VAL A 332 9.46 11.83 -21.22
CA VAL A 332 8.06 12.10 -20.83
C VAL A 332 7.59 13.41 -21.45
N SER A 333 8.35 14.49 -21.29
CA SER A 333 7.98 15.80 -21.87
C SER A 333 8.03 15.80 -23.38
N HIS A 334 9.00 15.11 -24.01
CA HIS A 334 9.12 15.02 -25.47
C HIS A 334 7.93 14.29 -26.08
N MET A 335 7.54 13.12 -25.55
CA MET A 335 6.41 12.33 -26.06
C MET A 335 5.08 13.07 -25.82
N THR A 336 4.95 13.75 -24.67
CA THR A 336 3.78 14.61 -24.41
C THR A 336 3.69 15.73 -25.43
N ARG A 337 4.78 16.42 -25.74
CA ARG A 337 4.82 17.48 -26.74
C ARG A 337 4.43 16.98 -28.13
N ILE A 338 5.03 15.87 -28.58
CA ILE A 338 4.68 15.28 -29.87
C ILE A 338 3.18 14.94 -29.92
N GLY A 339 2.64 14.37 -28.85
CA GLY A 339 1.21 14.06 -28.75
C GLY A 339 0.31 15.30 -28.82
N GLU A 340 0.73 16.42 -28.19
CA GLU A 340 0.02 17.72 -28.28
C GLU A 340 0.07 18.29 -29.68
N GLU A 341 1.25 18.30 -30.33
CA GLU A 341 1.45 18.87 -31.68
C GLU A 341 0.75 18.03 -32.77
N THR A 342 0.70 16.72 -32.62
CA THR A 342 0.07 15.81 -33.59
C THR A 342 -1.41 15.54 -33.32
N GLY A 343 -1.92 15.91 -32.16
CA GLY A 343 -3.27 15.59 -31.69
C GLY A 343 -3.45 14.12 -31.25
N ASP A 344 -2.39 13.29 -31.26
CA ASP A 344 -2.40 11.88 -30.79
C ASP A 344 -1.73 11.73 -29.44
N LEU A 345 -2.23 12.48 -28.45
CA LEU A 345 -1.67 12.44 -27.10
C LEU A 345 -1.88 11.08 -26.43
N GLU A 346 -3.03 10.42 -26.67
CA GLU A 346 -3.34 9.09 -26.14
C GLU A 346 -2.35 8.05 -26.65
N GLY A 347 -2.12 7.97 -27.96
CA GLY A 347 -1.19 7.01 -28.56
C GLY A 347 0.25 7.24 -28.06
N MET A 348 0.69 8.49 -27.95
CA MET A 348 2.01 8.81 -27.42
C MET A 348 2.18 8.41 -25.96
N LEU A 349 1.18 8.71 -25.12
CA LEU A 349 1.22 8.34 -23.71
C LEU A 349 1.11 6.81 -23.48
N THR A 350 0.37 6.11 -24.32
CA THR A 350 0.27 4.64 -24.26
C THR A 350 1.64 4.00 -24.56
N ARG A 351 2.32 4.42 -25.63
CA ARG A 351 3.68 3.96 -25.96
C ARG A 351 4.68 4.31 -24.85
N LEU A 352 4.56 5.49 -24.29
CA LEU A 352 5.37 5.93 -23.16
C LEU A 352 5.15 5.07 -21.92
N ALA A 353 3.89 4.71 -21.63
CA ALA A 353 3.54 3.84 -20.52
C ALA A 353 4.12 2.44 -20.67
N ASP A 354 4.00 1.84 -21.87
CA ASP A 354 4.55 0.51 -22.15
C ASP A 354 6.08 0.50 -22.04
N TYR A 355 6.76 1.51 -22.58
CA TYR A 355 8.20 1.67 -22.43
C TYR A 355 8.63 1.76 -20.96
N TYR A 356 7.97 2.62 -20.16
CA TYR A 356 8.33 2.75 -18.75
C TYR A 356 7.92 1.56 -17.90
N ASP A 357 6.94 0.76 -18.29
CA ASP A 357 6.66 -0.51 -17.63
C ASP A 357 7.83 -1.50 -17.75
N GLU A 358 8.40 -1.62 -18.96
CA GLU A 358 9.60 -2.43 -19.20
C GLU A 358 10.79 -1.89 -18.41
N GLU A 359 10.98 -0.58 -18.42
CA GLU A 359 12.03 0.11 -17.69
C GLU A 359 11.91 -0.07 -16.16
N VAL A 360 10.69 -0.12 -15.62
CA VAL A 360 10.43 -0.44 -14.21
C VAL A 360 10.77 -1.90 -13.91
N GLU A 361 10.45 -2.82 -14.81
CA GLU A 361 10.81 -4.23 -14.67
C GLU A 361 12.33 -4.41 -14.60
N LEU A 362 13.08 -3.82 -15.54
CA LEU A 362 14.56 -3.84 -15.56
C LEU A 362 15.16 -3.15 -14.33
N ALA A 363 14.63 -2.00 -13.93
CA ALA A 363 15.09 -1.30 -12.74
C ALA A 363 14.83 -2.10 -11.46
N THR A 364 13.71 -2.84 -11.39
CA THR A 364 13.41 -3.73 -10.26
C THR A 364 14.41 -4.87 -10.19
N GLN A 365 14.77 -5.50 -11.31
CA GLN A 365 15.79 -6.53 -11.36
C GLN A 365 17.16 -5.99 -10.93
N THR A 366 17.52 -4.78 -11.39
CA THR A 366 18.77 -4.10 -10.98
C THR A 366 18.82 -3.84 -9.47
N VAL A 367 17.70 -3.38 -8.89
CA VAL A 367 17.59 -3.19 -7.43
C VAL A 367 17.81 -4.50 -6.70
N MET A 368 17.21 -5.60 -7.17
CA MET A 368 17.39 -6.92 -6.55
C MET A 368 18.80 -7.43 -6.62
N ALA A 369 19.44 -7.32 -7.78
CA ALA A 369 20.84 -7.70 -7.95
C ALA A 369 21.79 -6.88 -7.07
N ALA A 370 21.44 -5.62 -6.76
CA ALA A 370 22.25 -4.77 -5.87
C ALA A 370 22.03 -5.08 -4.37
N ILE A 371 20.85 -5.56 -4.00
CA ILE A 371 20.53 -5.89 -2.60
C ILE A 371 21.30 -7.11 -2.12
N GLU A 372 21.52 -8.11 -2.95
CA GLU A 372 22.17 -9.37 -2.58
C GLU A 372 23.61 -9.16 -2.05
N PRO A 373 24.53 -8.47 -2.77
CA PRO A 373 25.87 -8.16 -2.24
C PRO A 373 25.84 -7.31 -0.96
N MET A 374 24.87 -6.38 -0.85
CA MET A 374 24.75 -5.57 0.36
C MET A 374 24.35 -6.42 1.58
N ILE A 375 23.44 -7.37 1.40
CA ILE A 375 23.04 -8.30 2.47
C ILE A 375 24.24 -9.15 2.88
N ILE A 376 24.99 -9.71 1.93
CA ILE A 376 26.18 -10.53 2.20
C ILE A 376 27.21 -9.73 2.99
N LEU A 377 27.47 -8.49 2.60
CA LEU A 377 28.42 -7.62 3.28
C LEU A 377 28.00 -7.31 4.71
N VAL A 378 26.73 -6.97 4.93
CA VAL A 378 26.19 -6.73 6.28
C VAL A 378 26.25 -7.99 7.15
N LEU A 379 25.87 -9.14 6.58
CA LEU A 379 25.99 -10.44 7.28
C LEU A 379 27.42 -10.79 7.65
N ALA A 380 28.37 -10.61 6.71
CA ALA A 380 29.77 -10.88 6.95
C ALA A 380 30.33 -9.98 8.07
N LEU A 381 29.92 -8.72 8.12
CA LEU A 381 30.31 -7.80 9.19
C LEU A 381 29.73 -8.23 10.54
N ILE A 382 28.44 -8.57 10.60
CA ILE A 382 27.78 -9.04 11.82
C ILE A 382 28.43 -10.34 12.33
N VAL A 383 28.58 -11.33 11.46
CA VAL A 383 29.21 -12.62 11.80
C VAL A 383 30.67 -12.42 12.19
N GLY A 384 31.41 -11.59 11.48
CA GLY A 384 32.79 -11.27 11.81
C GLY A 384 32.96 -10.67 13.21
N VAL A 385 32.09 -9.73 13.60
CA VAL A 385 32.08 -9.16 14.96
C VAL A 385 31.73 -10.22 16.00
N LEU A 386 30.74 -11.06 15.75
CA LEU A 386 30.35 -12.13 16.67
C LEU A 386 31.47 -13.18 16.85
N VAL A 387 32.11 -13.61 15.75
CA VAL A 387 33.25 -14.52 15.79
C VAL A 387 34.42 -13.89 16.55
N ALA A 388 34.75 -12.64 16.28
CA ALA A 388 35.81 -11.93 17.00
C ALA A 388 35.50 -11.83 18.50
N ALA A 389 34.24 -11.56 18.88
CA ALA A 389 33.81 -11.50 20.28
C ALA A 389 33.92 -12.85 21.01
N VAL A 390 33.79 -13.98 20.29
CA VAL A 390 33.95 -15.34 20.85
C VAL A 390 35.40 -15.79 20.85
N MET A 391 36.14 -15.50 19.78
CA MET A 391 37.55 -15.96 19.63
C MET A 391 38.54 -15.16 20.47
N ALA A 392 38.30 -13.84 20.66
CA ALA A 392 39.21 -13.01 21.43
C ALA A 392 39.40 -13.49 22.88
N PRO A 393 38.36 -13.88 23.62
CA PRO A 393 38.50 -14.50 24.93
C PRO A 393 39.29 -15.80 24.91
N MET A 394 39.01 -16.71 23.95
CA MET A 394 39.72 -17.98 23.86
C MET A 394 41.25 -17.78 23.66
N LEU A 395 41.63 -16.83 22.79
CA LEU A 395 43.06 -16.51 22.60
C LEU A 395 43.70 -15.94 23.88
N SER A 396 43.00 -15.12 24.66
CA SER A 396 43.51 -14.60 25.93
C SER A 396 43.72 -15.70 26.97
N MET A 397 42.84 -16.72 26.99
CA MET A 397 43.01 -17.90 27.85
C MET A 397 44.23 -18.72 27.50
N TYR A 398 44.50 -18.99 26.20
CA TYR A 398 45.70 -19.67 25.74
C TYR A 398 46.96 -18.92 26.16
N GLN A 399 47.00 -17.59 26.01
CA GLN A 399 48.13 -16.78 26.41
C GLN A 399 48.35 -16.78 27.93
N ALA A 400 47.26 -16.79 28.73
CA ALA A 400 47.36 -16.87 30.18
C ALA A 400 47.87 -18.25 30.64
N MET A 401 47.51 -19.35 29.97
CA MET A 401 48.00 -20.68 30.24
C MET A 401 49.49 -20.89 29.86
N ASP A 402 49.94 -20.28 28.79
CA ASP A 402 51.37 -20.31 28.33
C ASP A 402 52.28 -19.48 29.24
N SER A 403 51.72 -18.58 30.08
CA SER A 403 52.47 -17.74 31.02
C SER A 403 52.61 -18.32 32.42
N LEU A 404 51.96 -19.47 32.69
CA LEU A 404 52.07 -20.27 33.95
C LEU A 404 53.08 -21.38 33.80
#